data_ce7baedc5b2fb137013367af8d030752
#
_entry.id   ce7baedc5b2fb137013367af8d030752
#
_cell.length_a   1.000
_cell.length_b   1.000
_cell.length_c   1.000
_cell.angle_alpha   90.00
_cell.angle_beta   90.00
_cell.angle_gamma   90.00
#
_symmetry.space_group_name_H-M   'P 1'
#
loop_
_entity.id
_entity.type
_entity.pdbx_description
1 polymer ?
#
loop_
_entity_poly.entity_id
_entity_poly.type
_entity_poly.pdbx_seq_one_letter_code
_entity_poly.pdbx_strand_id
1 'polypeptide(L)'
;DKTRSNLEWNEEIFWCFQDSTGAWRQTQNIGYPTNTEENEGSQSFSSDGRYMFFVACDKPDTKGGCDIYYSVFDGKNWSLPYHPGEPLNTRYWETNPCLSADGRELFFASNRPGGKGKKDIWECVVTRLSDGSLSFSSPINLSDSINTTEDEFSPFIHPDGHTLYFATNGRDGLGGYDLFLSKRNENYE
;
A
#
# COMPACT_ATOMS: atom_id res chain seq x y z
N ASP A 1 16.37 -24.64 -23.79
CA ASP A 1 16.35 -25.22 -22.45
C ASP A 1 17.39 -24.53 -21.56
N LYS A 2 17.05 -23.37 -21.04
CA LYS A 2 17.78 -22.78 -19.93
C LYS A 2 17.18 -23.38 -18.67
N THR A 3 17.82 -24.36 -18.09
CA THR A 3 17.57 -24.86 -16.75
C THR A 3 17.61 -23.68 -15.79
N ARG A 4 16.45 -23.28 -15.27
CA ARG A 4 16.32 -22.35 -14.14
C ARG A 4 16.97 -22.99 -12.91
N SER A 5 18.23 -22.66 -12.67
CA SER A 5 19.01 -23.11 -11.52
C SER A 5 19.16 -22.03 -10.46
N ASN A 6 18.21 -21.11 -10.33
CA ASN A 6 17.96 -20.28 -9.16
C ASN A 6 16.48 -19.99 -9.20
N LEU A 7 15.70 -20.63 -8.32
CA LEU A 7 14.36 -20.23 -7.98
C LEU A 7 14.50 -18.96 -7.11
N GLU A 8 14.68 -17.83 -7.71
CA GLU A 8 14.37 -16.56 -7.07
C GLU A 8 12.85 -16.51 -6.97
N TRP A 9 12.35 -16.61 -5.76
CA TRP A 9 10.93 -16.45 -5.47
C TRP A 9 10.63 -14.96 -5.64
N ASN A 10 9.81 -14.60 -6.62
CA ASN A 10 9.24 -13.26 -6.72
C ASN A 10 7.84 -13.25 -6.09
N GLU A 11 7.47 -12.12 -5.52
CA GLU A 11 6.13 -11.87 -4.99
C GLU A 11 5.25 -11.40 -6.15
N GLU A 12 4.03 -11.94 -6.23
CA GLU A 12 3.08 -11.62 -7.30
C GLU A 12 1.67 -11.44 -6.72
N ILE A 13 0.86 -10.60 -7.36
CA ILE A 13 -0.52 -10.36 -6.98
C ILE A 13 -1.43 -11.38 -7.69
N PHE A 14 -2.24 -12.08 -6.88
CA PHE A 14 -3.25 -13.01 -7.35
C PHE A 14 -4.63 -12.51 -6.94
N TRP A 15 -5.65 -12.88 -7.69
CA TRP A 15 -7.04 -12.59 -7.41
C TRP A 15 -7.92 -13.83 -7.48
N CYS A 16 -9.04 -13.79 -6.80
CA CYS A 16 -10.12 -14.77 -6.93
C CYS A 16 -11.46 -14.08 -6.69
N PHE A 17 -12.53 -14.73 -7.08
CA PHE A 17 -13.88 -14.23 -6.89
C PHE A 17 -14.79 -15.32 -6.33
N GLN A 18 -15.88 -14.91 -5.70
CA GLN A 18 -16.96 -15.80 -5.31
C GLN A 18 -17.93 -15.94 -6.48
N ASP A 19 -18.42 -17.16 -6.69
CA ASP A 19 -19.50 -17.40 -7.63
C ASP A 19 -20.87 -17.07 -7.02
N SER A 20 -21.94 -17.28 -7.80
CA SER A 20 -23.31 -17.01 -7.36
C SER A 20 -23.78 -17.86 -6.17
N THR A 21 -23.03 -18.90 -5.81
CA THR A 21 -23.32 -19.74 -4.63
C THR A 21 -22.53 -19.30 -3.40
N GLY A 22 -21.65 -18.29 -3.52
CA GLY A 22 -20.74 -17.83 -2.49
C GLY A 22 -19.45 -18.67 -2.36
N ALA A 23 -19.22 -19.63 -3.25
CA ALA A 23 -18.00 -20.43 -3.26
C ALA A 23 -16.84 -19.67 -3.93
N TRP A 24 -15.66 -19.67 -3.28
CA TRP A 24 -14.44 -19.10 -3.85
C TRP A 24 -13.94 -19.93 -5.03
N ARG A 25 -13.68 -19.27 -6.13
CA ARG A 25 -13.09 -19.90 -7.32
C ARG A 25 -11.58 -20.02 -7.19
N GLN A 26 -10.95 -20.75 -8.11
CA GLN A 26 -9.52 -20.90 -8.18
C GLN A 26 -8.86 -19.51 -8.34
N THR A 27 -7.80 -19.28 -7.55
CA THR A 27 -6.96 -18.08 -7.66
C THR A 27 -6.30 -18.01 -9.03
N GLN A 28 -6.21 -16.81 -9.57
CA GLN A 28 -5.59 -16.51 -10.86
C GLN A 28 -4.54 -15.42 -10.66
N ASN A 29 -3.42 -15.56 -11.35
CA ASN A 29 -2.43 -14.50 -11.43
C ASN A 29 -3.03 -13.30 -12.14
N ILE A 30 -2.87 -12.09 -11.58
CA ILE A 30 -3.41 -10.87 -12.21
C ILE A 30 -2.72 -10.58 -13.55
N GLY A 31 -1.49 -11.05 -13.71
CA GLY A 31 -0.70 -10.96 -14.93
C GLY A 31 -0.19 -9.57 -15.25
N TYR A 32 0.41 -9.47 -16.43
CA TYR A 32 0.86 -8.21 -16.97
C TYR A 32 -0.35 -7.30 -17.29
N PRO A 33 -0.26 -5.97 -17.03
CA PRO A 33 0.95 -5.22 -16.69
C PRO A 33 1.23 -5.08 -15.19
N THR A 34 0.40 -5.62 -14.31
CA THR A 34 0.57 -5.48 -12.86
C THR A 34 1.75 -6.31 -12.35
N ASN A 35 1.69 -7.63 -12.58
CA ASN A 35 2.81 -8.51 -12.25
C ASN A 35 3.87 -8.49 -13.35
N THR A 36 5.13 -8.47 -12.94
CA THR A 36 6.31 -8.45 -13.83
C THR A 36 7.32 -9.53 -13.41
N GLU A 37 8.57 -9.43 -13.82
CA GLU A 37 9.65 -10.33 -13.37
C GLU A 37 10.19 -9.92 -11.98
N GLU A 38 9.79 -8.73 -11.50
CA GLU A 38 10.18 -8.18 -10.21
C GLU A 38 9.14 -8.54 -9.12
N ASN A 39 9.24 -7.93 -7.94
CA ASN A 39 8.35 -8.19 -6.81
C ASN A 39 7.21 -7.17 -6.76
N GLU A 40 5.98 -7.66 -6.77
CA GLU A 40 4.77 -6.85 -6.59
C GLU A 40 3.90 -7.41 -5.47
N GLY A 41 3.39 -6.52 -4.60
CA GLY A 41 2.54 -6.94 -3.47
C GLY A 41 1.88 -5.79 -2.73
N SER A 42 1.35 -6.11 -1.55
CA SER A 42 0.75 -5.12 -0.62
C SER A 42 -0.30 -4.22 -1.28
N GLN A 43 -1.30 -4.82 -1.91
CA GLN A 43 -2.31 -4.09 -2.67
C GLN A 43 -3.41 -3.49 -1.80
N SER A 44 -3.94 -2.35 -2.22
CA SER A 44 -5.13 -1.68 -1.68
C SER A 44 -5.99 -1.15 -2.82
N PHE A 45 -7.32 -1.22 -2.66
CA PHE A 45 -8.27 -0.82 -3.70
C PHE A 45 -9.12 0.36 -3.24
N SER A 46 -9.48 1.23 -4.20
CA SER A 46 -10.58 2.18 -3.97
C SER A 46 -11.90 1.44 -3.80
N SER A 47 -12.83 2.03 -3.06
CA SER A 47 -14.15 1.42 -2.79
C SER A 47 -14.99 1.21 -4.06
N ASP A 48 -14.74 2.00 -5.11
CA ASP A 48 -15.38 1.84 -6.43
C ASP A 48 -14.67 0.80 -7.32
N GLY A 49 -13.59 0.17 -6.83
CA GLY A 49 -12.78 -0.82 -7.54
C GLY A 49 -12.01 -0.26 -8.75
N ARG A 50 -11.97 1.07 -8.90
CA ARG A 50 -11.36 1.71 -10.07
C ARG A 50 -9.85 1.89 -9.95
N TYR A 51 -9.33 2.06 -8.75
CA TYR A 51 -7.91 2.22 -8.50
C TYR A 51 -7.39 1.07 -7.65
N MET A 52 -6.25 0.55 -8.04
CA MET A 52 -5.47 -0.39 -7.25
C MET A 52 -4.12 0.26 -6.96
N PHE A 53 -3.82 0.45 -5.69
CA PHE A 53 -2.49 0.78 -5.21
C PHE A 53 -1.75 -0.50 -4.87
N PHE A 54 -0.47 -0.57 -5.16
CA PHE A 54 0.37 -1.71 -4.82
C PHE A 54 1.83 -1.28 -4.72
N VAL A 55 2.65 -2.13 -4.14
CA VAL A 55 4.09 -1.93 -4.04
C VAL A 55 4.78 -2.71 -5.14
N ALA A 56 5.75 -2.10 -5.77
CA ALA A 56 6.69 -2.82 -6.61
C ALA A 56 8.13 -2.44 -6.23
N CYS A 57 9.00 -3.45 -6.19
CA CYS A 57 10.39 -3.29 -5.82
C CYS A 57 11.31 -3.53 -7.02
N ASP A 58 12.48 -2.91 -6.97
CA ASP A 58 13.58 -3.13 -7.93
C ASP A 58 13.26 -2.86 -9.41
N LYS A 59 12.11 -2.17 -9.69
CA LYS A 59 11.81 -1.72 -11.06
C LYS A 59 12.78 -0.62 -11.51
N PRO A 60 13.00 -0.48 -12.83
CA PRO A 60 13.94 0.53 -13.35
C PRO A 60 13.62 1.97 -12.97
N ASP A 61 12.36 2.25 -12.61
CA ASP A 61 11.85 3.57 -12.22
C ASP A 61 11.62 3.74 -10.72
N THR A 62 11.84 2.68 -9.89
CA THR A 62 11.84 2.82 -8.44
C THR A 62 12.96 3.73 -7.98
N LYS A 63 12.68 4.55 -6.96
CA LYS A 63 13.65 5.47 -6.37
C LYS A 63 14.32 4.91 -5.12
N GLY A 64 13.58 4.14 -4.32
CA GLY A 64 13.97 3.70 -2.99
C GLY A 64 14.13 2.19 -2.78
N GLY A 65 14.12 1.40 -3.82
CA GLY A 65 14.07 -0.07 -3.74
C GLY A 65 12.64 -0.60 -3.82
N CYS A 66 11.71 -0.10 -3.00
CA CYS A 66 10.28 -0.40 -3.11
C CYS A 66 9.50 0.92 -3.10
N ASP A 67 8.65 1.10 -4.09
CA ASP A 67 7.82 2.29 -4.29
C ASP A 67 6.34 1.91 -4.45
N ILE A 68 5.45 2.86 -4.15
CA ILE A 68 4.02 2.70 -4.35
C ILE A 68 3.66 3.09 -5.78
N TYR A 69 2.98 2.18 -6.47
CA TYR A 69 2.39 2.37 -7.79
C TYR A 69 0.86 2.37 -7.69
N TYR A 70 0.19 2.87 -8.71
CA TYR A 70 -1.23 2.63 -8.87
C TYR A 70 -1.59 2.29 -10.32
N SER A 71 -2.64 1.49 -10.48
CA SER A 71 -3.25 1.19 -11.77
C SER A 71 -4.73 1.58 -11.77
N VAL A 72 -5.24 1.90 -12.94
CA VAL A 72 -6.64 2.29 -13.15
C VAL A 72 -7.37 1.19 -13.93
N PHE A 73 -8.51 0.77 -13.42
CA PHE A 73 -9.38 -0.20 -14.08
C PHE A 73 -10.36 0.50 -15.03
N ASP A 74 -10.37 0.11 -16.29
CA ASP A 74 -11.26 0.68 -17.33
C ASP A 74 -12.62 -0.04 -17.42
N GLY A 75 -12.86 -1.02 -16.56
CA GLY A 75 -14.03 -1.91 -16.57
C GLY A 75 -13.73 -3.27 -17.21
N LYS A 76 -12.55 -3.45 -17.78
CA LYS A 76 -12.11 -4.70 -18.41
C LYS A 76 -10.67 -5.06 -18.08
N ASN A 77 -9.78 -4.09 -18.12
CA ASN A 77 -8.34 -4.28 -17.91
C ASN A 77 -7.78 -3.25 -16.95
N TRP A 78 -6.69 -3.61 -16.28
CA TRP A 78 -5.85 -2.67 -15.54
C TRP A 78 -4.92 -1.91 -16.50
N SER A 79 -4.75 -0.62 -16.27
CA SER A 79 -3.77 0.19 -17.00
C SER A 79 -2.34 -0.27 -16.72
N LEU A 80 -1.38 0.20 -17.52
CA LEU A 80 0.02 0.20 -17.10
C LEU A 80 0.12 0.90 -15.74
N PRO A 81 0.98 0.39 -14.82
CA PRO A 81 1.22 1.03 -13.54
C PRO A 81 1.74 2.46 -13.71
N TYR A 82 1.17 3.38 -12.94
CA TYR A 82 1.67 4.74 -12.81
C TYR A 82 2.58 4.81 -11.58
N HIS A 83 3.77 5.36 -11.78
CA HIS A 83 4.69 5.71 -10.71
C HIS A 83 4.49 7.18 -10.34
N PRO A 84 3.88 7.53 -9.18
CA PRO A 84 3.55 8.92 -8.85
C PRO A 84 4.78 9.82 -8.65
N GLY A 85 5.92 9.24 -8.30
CA GLY A 85 7.09 10.01 -7.93
C GLY A 85 6.90 10.78 -6.62
N GLU A 86 7.66 11.87 -6.45
CA GLU A 86 7.50 12.76 -5.29
C GLU A 86 6.17 13.54 -5.37
N PRO A 87 5.55 13.81 -4.20
CA PRO A 87 6.07 13.59 -2.84
C PRO A 87 5.75 12.21 -2.25
N LEU A 88 4.98 11.35 -2.97
CA LEU A 88 4.59 10.04 -2.45
C LEU A 88 5.78 9.10 -2.33
N ASN A 89 6.51 8.90 -3.43
CA ASN A 89 7.71 8.05 -3.47
C ASN A 89 8.98 8.86 -3.35
N THR A 90 9.95 8.35 -2.59
CA THR A 90 11.22 9.01 -2.32
C THR A 90 12.38 8.05 -2.61
N ARG A 91 13.61 8.43 -2.29
CA ARG A 91 14.77 7.53 -2.32
C ARG A 91 14.79 6.51 -1.18
N TYR A 92 13.77 6.48 -0.36
CA TYR A 92 13.57 5.56 0.75
C TYR A 92 12.51 4.52 0.37
N TRP A 93 12.17 3.64 1.28
CA TRP A 93 11.14 2.64 1.04
C TRP A 93 9.76 3.21 1.33
N GLU A 94 8.83 2.99 0.42
CA GLU A 94 7.41 3.23 0.58
C GLU A 94 6.66 1.92 0.37
N THR A 95 5.90 1.49 1.38
CA THR A 95 5.26 0.16 1.37
C THR A 95 3.91 0.16 2.08
N ASN A 96 3.17 -0.95 1.93
CA ASN A 96 1.88 -1.19 2.60
C ASN A 96 0.86 -0.04 2.41
N PRO A 97 0.54 0.37 1.18
CA PRO A 97 -0.47 1.39 0.97
C PRO A 97 -1.84 0.92 1.43
N CYS A 98 -2.59 1.81 2.07
CA CYS A 98 -3.99 1.61 2.42
C CYS A 98 -4.78 2.88 2.12
N LEU A 99 -5.68 2.80 1.13
CA LEU A 99 -6.55 3.91 0.75
C LEU A 99 -7.80 3.93 1.64
N SER A 100 -8.20 5.12 2.11
CA SER A 100 -9.45 5.30 2.84
C SER A 100 -10.68 4.96 1.96
N ALA A 101 -11.79 4.58 2.58
CA ALA A 101 -13.00 4.18 1.86
C ALA A 101 -13.58 5.30 0.98
N ASP A 102 -13.39 6.57 1.36
CA ASP A 102 -13.78 7.74 0.56
C ASP A 102 -12.76 8.10 -0.54
N GLY A 103 -11.61 7.43 -0.55
CA GLY A 103 -10.54 7.59 -1.54
C GLY A 103 -9.72 8.87 -1.41
N ARG A 104 -9.77 9.54 -0.25
CA ARG A 104 -9.13 10.85 -0.04
C ARG A 104 -7.84 10.80 0.75
N GLU A 105 -7.61 9.74 1.51
CA GLU A 105 -6.44 9.57 2.37
C GLU A 105 -5.73 8.27 2.01
N LEU A 106 -4.42 8.35 1.83
CA LEU A 106 -3.56 7.19 1.61
C LEU A 106 -2.59 7.07 2.78
N PHE A 107 -2.71 5.97 3.52
CA PHE A 107 -1.80 5.59 4.59
C PHE A 107 -0.76 4.63 4.04
N PHE A 108 0.48 4.72 4.50
CA PHE A 108 1.55 3.84 4.06
C PHE A 108 2.70 3.83 5.06
N ALA A 109 3.57 2.83 5.01
CA ALA A 109 4.78 2.77 5.82
C ALA A 109 5.99 3.27 5.02
N SER A 110 6.87 4.05 5.66
CA SER A 110 8.09 4.53 5.03
C SER A 110 9.18 4.82 6.07
N ASN A 111 10.44 4.58 5.68
CA ASN A 111 11.62 4.95 6.45
C ASN A 111 12.23 6.30 5.99
N ARG A 112 11.40 7.18 5.38
CA ARG A 112 11.81 8.53 4.99
C ARG A 112 12.18 9.40 6.19
N PRO A 113 13.06 10.40 6.02
CA PRO A 113 13.42 11.33 7.09
C PRO A 113 12.21 12.12 7.61
N GLY A 114 12.29 12.51 8.88
CA GLY A 114 11.22 13.27 9.55
C GLY A 114 10.22 12.38 10.28
N GLY A 115 10.43 11.07 10.27
CA GLY A 115 9.73 10.13 11.11
C GLY A 115 10.32 10.03 12.52
N LYS A 116 9.74 9.18 13.33
CA LYS A 116 10.13 8.94 14.72
C LYS A 116 11.02 7.72 14.89
N GLY A 117 10.77 6.68 14.09
CA GLY A 117 11.41 5.37 14.21
C GLY A 117 12.18 4.94 12.98
N LYS A 118 12.22 3.62 12.80
CA LYS A 118 12.86 2.98 11.66
C LYS A 118 11.98 3.08 10.42
N LYS A 119 10.75 2.57 10.53
CA LYS A 119 9.67 2.77 9.56
C LYS A 119 8.45 3.24 10.30
N ASP A 120 7.88 4.31 9.84
CA ASP A 120 6.71 4.95 10.41
C ASP A 120 5.53 4.88 9.46
N ILE A 121 4.33 5.04 10.00
CA ILE A 121 3.13 5.25 9.20
C ILE A 121 2.99 6.72 8.87
N TRP A 122 2.79 6.98 7.58
CA TRP A 122 2.58 8.29 6.98
C TRP A 122 1.20 8.35 6.34
N GLU A 123 0.69 9.54 6.22
CA GLU A 123 -0.59 9.83 5.57
C GLU A 123 -0.42 10.95 4.55
N CYS A 124 -1.08 10.85 3.40
CA CYS A 124 -1.21 11.94 2.45
C CYS A 124 -2.63 12.04 1.90
N VAL A 125 -3.00 13.25 1.48
CA VAL A 125 -4.27 13.49 0.78
C VAL A 125 -4.13 13.07 -0.68
N VAL A 126 -5.12 12.33 -1.16
CA VAL A 126 -5.27 11.91 -2.56
C VAL A 126 -6.34 12.77 -3.24
N THR A 127 -6.02 13.36 -4.35
CA THR A 127 -6.96 14.14 -5.15
C THR A 127 -7.06 13.53 -6.55
N ARG A 128 -8.30 13.18 -6.96
CA ARG A 128 -8.58 12.73 -8.32
C ARG A 128 -8.70 13.93 -9.25
N LEU A 129 -7.89 13.98 -10.29
CA LEU A 129 -7.91 15.02 -11.30
C LEU A 129 -8.96 14.74 -12.39
N SER A 130 -9.27 15.76 -13.19
CA SER A 130 -10.31 15.68 -14.23
C SER A 130 -10.00 14.68 -15.35
N ASP A 131 -8.73 14.39 -15.58
CA ASP A 131 -8.26 13.37 -16.54
C ASP A 131 -8.25 11.95 -15.95
N GLY A 132 -8.63 11.79 -14.67
CA GLY A 132 -8.65 10.52 -13.95
C GLY A 132 -7.31 10.14 -13.33
N SER A 133 -6.27 10.94 -13.49
CA SER A 133 -5.02 10.75 -12.75
C SER A 133 -5.16 11.17 -11.29
N LEU A 134 -4.20 10.77 -10.46
CA LEU A 134 -4.17 11.09 -9.04
C LEU A 134 -3.02 12.06 -8.72
N SER A 135 -3.28 13.01 -7.84
CA SER A 135 -2.24 13.84 -7.22
C SER A 135 -2.20 13.60 -5.71
N PHE A 136 -1.03 13.80 -5.12
CA PHE A 136 -0.75 13.49 -3.72
C PHE A 136 -0.20 14.72 -3.02
N SER A 137 -0.72 15.02 -1.83
CA SER A 137 -0.11 16.05 -0.97
C SER A 137 1.23 15.56 -0.41
N SER A 138 2.03 16.48 0.14
CA SER A 138 3.19 16.08 0.93
C SER A 138 2.73 15.22 2.10
N PRO A 139 3.33 14.01 2.28
CA PRO A 139 2.96 13.14 3.38
C PRO A 139 3.31 13.73 4.74
N ILE A 140 2.44 13.49 5.71
CA ILE A 140 2.66 13.83 7.12
C ILE A 140 2.92 12.56 7.93
N ASN A 141 3.84 12.63 8.89
CA ASN A 141 4.09 11.56 9.83
C ASN A 141 2.95 11.51 10.85
N LEU A 142 2.42 10.33 11.13
CA LEU A 142 1.43 10.17 12.18
C LEU A 142 2.09 10.34 13.57
N SER A 143 1.29 10.82 14.52
CA SER A 143 1.79 11.20 15.85
C SER A 143 2.36 10.04 16.66
N ASP A 144 2.92 10.37 17.82
CA ASP A 144 3.43 9.43 18.83
C ASP A 144 2.38 8.43 19.34
N SER A 145 1.11 8.70 19.07
CA SER A 145 0.02 7.76 19.35
C SER A 145 0.06 6.53 18.44
N ILE A 146 0.67 6.67 17.26
CA ILE A 146 0.82 5.62 16.25
C ILE A 146 2.28 5.19 16.16
N ASN A 147 3.18 6.11 15.83
CA ASN A 147 4.59 5.82 15.54
C ASN A 147 5.44 5.76 16.79
N THR A 148 6.36 4.80 16.83
CA THR A 148 7.31 4.59 17.91
C THR A 148 8.75 4.82 17.42
N THR A 149 9.75 4.43 18.20
CA THR A 149 11.17 4.44 17.77
C THR A 149 11.57 3.20 16.97
N GLU A 150 10.66 2.25 16.82
CA GLU A 150 10.85 1.00 16.10
C GLU A 150 10.12 1.02 14.75
N ASP A 151 9.60 -0.11 14.32
CA ASP A 151 8.91 -0.24 13.03
C ASP A 151 7.38 -0.28 13.21
N GLU A 152 6.67 0.48 12.38
CA GLU A 152 5.24 0.42 12.18
C GLU A 152 4.93 0.03 10.73
N PHE A 153 4.00 -0.96 10.55
CA PHE A 153 3.65 -1.52 9.27
C PHE A 153 2.16 -1.74 9.08
N SER A 154 1.81 -2.05 7.83
CA SER A 154 0.49 -2.57 7.44
C SER A 154 -0.66 -1.74 8.00
N PRO A 155 -0.66 -0.41 7.78
CA PRO A 155 -1.80 0.41 8.16
C PRO A 155 -3.06 -0.09 7.44
N PHE A 156 -4.17 -0.14 8.16
CA PHE A 156 -5.49 -0.40 7.62
C PHE A 156 -6.49 0.57 8.23
N ILE A 157 -6.91 1.56 7.45
CA ILE A 157 -7.96 2.47 7.86
C ILE A 157 -9.32 1.81 7.64
N HIS A 158 -10.05 1.63 8.73
CA HIS A 158 -11.39 1.07 8.68
C HIS A 158 -12.34 1.98 7.89
N PRO A 159 -13.37 1.44 7.20
CA PRO A 159 -14.32 2.24 6.43
C PRO A 159 -15.06 3.34 7.19
N ASP A 160 -15.02 3.33 8.54
CA ASP A 160 -15.54 4.43 9.37
C ASP A 160 -14.70 5.72 9.24
N GLY A 161 -13.51 5.65 8.64
CA GLY A 161 -12.59 6.77 8.49
C GLY A 161 -11.91 7.23 9.78
N HIS A 162 -12.15 6.56 10.92
CA HIS A 162 -11.66 6.96 12.23
C HIS A 162 -10.79 5.93 12.92
N THR A 163 -10.95 4.65 12.60
CA THR A 163 -10.23 3.54 13.25
C THR A 163 -9.09 3.07 12.36
N LEU A 164 -7.85 3.25 12.81
CA LEU A 164 -6.65 2.77 12.14
C LEU A 164 -6.12 1.54 12.86
N TYR A 165 -5.95 0.44 12.14
CA TYR A 165 -5.22 -0.76 12.58
C TYR A 165 -3.81 -0.72 12.00
N PHE A 166 -2.84 -1.21 12.75
CA PHE A 166 -1.45 -1.27 12.30
C PHE A 166 -0.68 -2.32 13.10
N ALA A 167 0.45 -2.76 12.56
CA ALA A 167 1.38 -3.65 13.25
C ALA A 167 2.60 -2.87 13.73
N THR A 168 3.07 -3.12 14.94
CA THR A 168 4.30 -2.52 15.48
C THR A 168 5.04 -3.49 16.39
N ASN A 169 6.36 -3.37 16.44
CA ASN A 169 7.23 -4.01 17.42
C ASN A 169 7.79 -3.04 18.47
N GLY A 170 7.34 -1.78 18.45
CA GLY A 170 7.77 -0.74 19.37
C GLY A 170 6.90 -0.58 20.62
N ARG A 171 5.94 -1.47 20.83
CA ARG A 171 5.02 -1.46 21.99
C ARG A 171 5.05 -2.80 22.70
N ASP A 172 4.66 -2.79 23.97
CA ASP A 172 4.51 -4.03 24.75
C ASP A 172 3.46 -4.93 24.10
N GLY A 173 3.84 -6.16 23.80
CA GLY A 173 3.04 -7.16 23.10
C GLY A 173 3.46 -8.59 23.42
N LEU A 174 2.94 -9.56 22.67
CA LEU A 174 3.20 -10.98 22.89
C LEU A 174 4.29 -11.54 21.97
N GLY A 175 4.64 -10.83 20.90
CA GLY A 175 5.59 -11.30 19.89
C GLY A 175 6.52 -10.21 19.37
N GLY A 176 7.04 -10.43 18.14
CA GLY A 176 7.88 -9.43 17.46
C GLY A 176 7.05 -8.26 16.99
N TYR A 177 6.00 -8.54 16.20
CA TYR A 177 5.00 -7.56 15.78
C TYR A 177 3.63 -7.97 16.28
N ASP A 178 2.94 -7.05 16.92
CA ASP A 178 1.56 -7.20 17.36
C ASP A 178 0.66 -6.17 16.67
N LEU A 179 -0.63 -6.52 16.54
CA LEU A 179 -1.64 -5.64 15.97
C LEU A 179 -2.19 -4.70 17.03
N PHE A 180 -2.20 -3.43 16.68
CA PHE A 180 -2.78 -2.35 17.48
C PHE A 180 -3.89 -1.65 16.72
N LEU A 181 -4.73 -0.96 17.46
CA LEU A 181 -5.69 -0.04 16.89
C LEU A 181 -5.59 1.31 17.59
N SER A 182 -5.81 2.37 16.82
CA SER A 182 -6.00 3.72 17.33
C SER A 182 -7.27 4.32 16.72
N LYS A 183 -7.91 5.22 17.44
CA LYS A 183 -9.06 5.96 16.95
C LYS A 183 -8.74 7.44 16.99
N ARG A 184 -8.86 8.11 15.86
CA ARG A 184 -8.87 9.57 15.86
C ARG A 184 -10.20 10.09 16.43
N ASN A 185 -10.11 11.17 17.17
CA ASN A 185 -11.30 11.80 17.73
C ASN A 185 -12.11 12.51 16.62
N GLU A 186 -13.30 13.05 17.00
CA GLU A 186 -14.18 13.77 16.06
C GLU A 186 -13.53 15.03 15.45
N ASN A 187 -12.44 15.52 16.04
CA ASN A 187 -11.68 16.67 15.56
C ASN A 187 -10.52 16.30 14.62
N TYR A 188 -10.39 15.01 14.27
CA TYR A 188 -9.29 14.47 13.42
C TYR A 188 -7.88 14.60 14.05
N GLU A 189 -7.78 14.62 15.37
CA GLU A 189 -6.53 14.63 16.15
C GLU A 189 -6.16 13.23 16.64
#